data_b7b939dda81b7ff633cdb3d081c8041f
#
_entry.id   b7b939dda81b7ff633cdb3d081c8041f
#
_cell.length_a   1.000
_cell.length_b   1.000
_cell.length_c   1.000
_cell.angle_alpha   90.00
_cell.angle_beta   90.00
_cell.angle_gamma   90.00
#
_symmetry.space_group_name_H-M   'P 1'
#
loop_
_entity.id
_entity.type
_entity.pdbx_description
1 polymer ?
#
loop_
_entity_poly.entity_id
_entity_poly.type
_entity_poly.pdbx_seq_one_letter_code
_entity_poly.pdbx_strand_id
1 'polypeptide(L)'
;TEKTQPNPYLKVPQRDLETVDGIKLTMVNPSFMTRQIAEIAELADGVKYHITSLKPIRPANVAEPWEAKALTLFEKADVREVLELVQTDNGPVHRYMAPLLVKQPCLKCHAVQGYSLGEVRGGISVSMPAAKALAVRDAQRQRSMLIFGLSGLAIALLMHLVSWRSRHHFLRLREVSAGQERLILERTRELSEANRRLLDEVAERQR
;
A
#
# COMPACT_ATOMS: atom_id res chain seq x y z
N THR A 1 -26.18 23.56 24.09
CA THR A 1 -26.12 22.28 24.82
C THR A 1 -25.09 22.38 25.92
N GLU A 2 -25.28 21.74 27.07
CA GLU A 2 -24.35 21.72 28.24
C GLU A 2 -22.89 21.35 27.86
N LYS A 3 -22.70 20.69 26.72
CA LYS A 3 -21.39 20.20 26.25
C LYS A 3 -20.59 21.20 25.42
N THR A 4 -21.22 22.28 24.90
CA THR A 4 -20.53 23.23 24.01
C THR A 4 -20.40 24.58 24.68
N GLN A 5 -19.24 24.87 25.25
CA GLN A 5 -18.91 26.18 25.85
C GLN A 5 -18.66 27.22 24.74
N PRO A 6 -19.04 28.50 24.92
CA PRO A 6 -18.69 29.56 24.00
C PRO A 6 -17.18 29.65 23.78
N ASN A 7 -16.76 29.87 22.52
CA ASN A 7 -15.33 29.98 22.21
C ASN A 7 -14.76 31.32 22.72
N PRO A 8 -13.91 31.35 23.78
CA PRO A 8 -13.40 32.58 24.38
C PRO A 8 -12.48 33.37 23.43
N TYR A 9 -11.93 32.73 22.42
CA TYR A 9 -11.01 33.34 21.44
C TYR A 9 -11.75 33.96 20.24
N LEU A 10 -13.06 33.74 20.11
CA LEU A 10 -13.88 34.31 19.04
C LEU A 10 -14.50 35.62 19.50
N LYS A 11 -13.82 36.72 19.20
CA LYS A 11 -14.24 38.08 19.57
C LYS A 11 -15.00 38.75 18.41
N VAL A 12 -16.21 38.30 18.17
CA VAL A 12 -17.10 38.87 17.13
C VAL A 12 -18.43 39.34 17.75
N PRO A 13 -19.08 40.40 17.24
CA PRO A 13 -20.43 40.78 17.64
C PRO A 13 -21.39 39.60 17.47
N GLN A 14 -22.36 39.49 18.35
CA GLN A 14 -23.43 38.49 18.30
C GLN A 14 -22.89 37.03 18.28
N ARG A 15 -21.72 36.78 18.89
CA ARG A 15 -21.18 35.42 19.05
C ARG A 15 -22.17 34.52 19.81
N ASP A 16 -22.78 35.05 20.85
CA ASP A 16 -23.74 34.35 21.69
C ASP A 16 -25.11 35.01 21.54
N LEU A 17 -26.14 34.20 21.31
CA LEU A 17 -27.51 34.64 21.13
C LEU A 17 -28.43 33.87 22.07
N GLU A 18 -29.55 34.43 22.39
CA GLU A 18 -30.63 33.76 23.10
C GLU A 18 -31.89 33.82 22.25
N THR A 19 -32.54 32.69 22.07
CA THR A 19 -33.83 32.61 21.33
C THR A 19 -34.96 33.14 22.21
N VAL A 20 -36.11 33.40 21.60
CA VAL A 20 -37.32 33.84 22.29
C VAL A 20 -37.76 32.82 23.35
N ASP A 21 -37.46 31.54 23.14
CA ASP A 21 -37.77 30.47 24.08
C ASP A 21 -36.66 30.23 25.15
N GLY A 22 -35.69 31.14 25.24
CA GLY A 22 -34.62 31.08 26.27
C GLY A 22 -33.48 30.10 25.94
N ILE A 23 -33.37 29.59 24.71
CA ILE A 23 -32.28 28.69 24.28
C ILE A 23 -31.04 29.52 24.01
N LYS A 24 -29.94 29.22 24.70
CA LYS A 24 -28.64 29.85 24.45
C LYS A 24 -27.92 29.20 23.30
N LEU A 25 -27.57 29.99 22.30
CA LEU A 25 -26.81 29.59 21.11
C LEU A 25 -25.45 30.28 21.12
N THR A 26 -24.44 29.61 20.61
CA THR A 26 -23.11 30.21 20.43
C THR A 26 -22.60 29.93 19.03
N MET A 27 -21.87 30.86 18.46
CA MET A 27 -21.27 30.72 17.14
C MET A 27 -20.11 29.72 17.20
N VAL A 28 -20.17 28.74 16.31
CA VAL A 28 -19.11 27.73 16.10
C VAL A 28 -18.31 28.10 14.85
N ASN A 29 -17.05 28.49 15.02
CA ASN A 29 -16.16 28.70 13.89
C ASN A 29 -15.49 27.38 13.46
N PRO A 30 -14.88 27.30 12.26
CA PRO A 30 -14.25 26.05 11.77
C PRO A 30 -13.22 25.44 12.72
N SER A 31 -12.36 26.26 13.31
CA SER A 31 -11.35 25.77 14.27
C SER A 31 -11.96 25.16 15.54
N PHE A 32 -13.08 25.72 16.01
CA PHE A 32 -13.78 25.19 17.15
C PHE A 32 -14.47 23.86 16.83
N MET A 33 -15.09 23.79 15.65
CA MET A 33 -15.71 22.55 15.17
C MET A 33 -14.68 21.42 15.00
N THR A 34 -13.54 21.72 14.36
CA THR A 34 -12.46 20.72 14.19
C THR A 34 -11.94 20.20 15.52
N ARG A 35 -11.84 21.07 16.53
CA ARG A 35 -11.44 20.66 17.89
C ARG A 35 -12.44 19.68 18.51
N GLN A 36 -13.74 19.94 18.39
CA GLN A 36 -14.77 19.05 18.93
C GLN A 36 -14.73 17.67 18.22
N ILE A 37 -14.51 17.66 16.92
CA ILE A 37 -14.32 16.41 16.15
C ILE A 37 -13.06 15.69 16.63
N ALA A 38 -11.96 16.43 16.84
CA ALA A 38 -10.70 15.88 17.33
C ALA A 38 -10.84 15.19 18.70
N GLU A 39 -11.54 15.83 19.64
CA GLU A 39 -11.80 15.27 20.97
C GLU A 39 -12.63 13.97 20.89
N ILE A 40 -13.61 13.90 19.98
CA ILE A 40 -14.40 12.69 19.74
C ILE A 40 -13.53 11.57 19.12
N ALA A 41 -12.72 11.87 18.13
CA ALA A 41 -11.86 10.90 17.46
C ALA A 41 -10.76 10.36 18.38
N GLU A 42 -10.18 11.20 19.23
CA GLU A 42 -9.18 10.76 20.21
C GLU A 42 -9.77 9.76 21.21
N LEU A 43 -10.99 10.02 21.67
CA LEU A 43 -11.69 9.12 22.60
C LEU A 43 -12.12 7.81 21.94
N ALA A 44 -12.47 7.82 20.66
CA ALA A 44 -12.95 6.64 19.95
C ALA A 44 -11.81 5.72 19.47
N ASP A 45 -10.81 6.28 18.80
CA ASP A 45 -9.80 5.53 18.06
C ASP A 45 -8.35 5.89 18.44
N GLY A 46 -8.16 6.82 19.38
CA GLY A 46 -6.84 7.33 19.76
C GLY A 46 -6.17 8.19 18.67
N VAL A 47 -6.95 8.65 17.68
CA VAL A 47 -6.47 9.52 16.59
C VAL A 47 -6.45 10.95 17.09
N LYS A 48 -5.27 11.58 17.09
CA LYS A 48 -5.08 12.96 17.52
C LYS A 48 -5.07 13.89 16.31
N TYR A 49 -5.95 14.88 16.33
CA TYR A 49 -5.95 15.99 15.38
C TYR A 49 -5.49 17.25 16.10
N HIS A 50 -4.58 18.00 15.51
CA HIS A 50 -4.12 19.25 16.04
C HIS A 50 -4.10 20.35 14.98
N ILE A 51 -4.85 21.44 15.22
CA ILE A 51 -4.73 22.66 14.42
C ILE A 51 -3.60 23.46 15.04
N THR A 52 -2.55 23.67 14.29
CA THR A 52 -1.32 24.27 14.78
C THR A 52 -0.88 25.48 13.96
N SER A 53 -0.08 26.34 14.55
CA SER A 53 0.48 27.53 13.89
C SER A 53 1.76 27.99 14.57
N LEU A 54 2.64 28.62 13.80
CA LEU A 54 3.81 29.33 14.34
C LEU A 54 3.42 30.62 15.07
N LYS A 55 2.25 31.21 14.74
CA LYS A 55 1.70 32.40 15.37
C LYS A 55 0.25 32.13 15.84
N PRO A 56 0.05 31.29 16.87
CA PRO A 56 -1.29 30.88 17.26
C PRO A 56 -2.00 32.01 18.06
N ILE A 57 -3.31 32.19 17.84
CA ILE A 57 -4.16 33.02 18.67
C ILE A 57 -4.45 32.31 20.00
N ARG A 58 -4.72 31.01 19.90
CA ARG A 58 -4.96 30.14 21.06
C ARG A 58 -3.64 29.47 21.47
N PRO A 59 -3.19 29.62 22.75
CA PRO A 59 -1.93 29.01 23.19
C PRO A 59 -1.81 27.49 22.92
N ALA A 60 -2.92 26.76 23.08
CA ALA A 60 -2.94 25.34 22.84
C ALA A 60 -2.74 24.93 21.34
N ASN A 61 -2.68 25.90 20.43
CA ASN A 61 -2.41 25.66 19.00
C ASN A 61 -0.94 25.96 18.65
N VAL A 62 -0.06 26.07 19.64
CA VAL A 62 1.39 26.17 19.44
C VAL A 62 1.88 24.90 18.74
N ALA A 63 2.69 25.08 17.72
CA ALA A 63 3.26 23.97 16.96
C ALA A 63 4.24 23.15 17.81
N GLU A 64 4.08 21.83 17.83
CA GLU A 64 5.10 20.91 18.32
C GLU A 64 6.37 21.01 17.46
N PRO A 65 7.55 20.56 17.95
CA PRO A 65 8.81 20.69 17.21
C PRO A 65 8.77 20.12 15.78
N TRP A 66 8.10 18.99 15.57
CA TRP A 66 7.95 18.39 14.26
C TRP A 66 6.97 19.15 13.37
N GLU A 67 5.88 19.66 13.94
CA GLU A 67 4.90 20.51 13.25
C GLU A 67 5.50 21.85 12.82
N ALA A 68 6.33 22.44 13.66
CA ALA A 68 7.05 23.67 13.34
C ALA A 68 8.01 23.47 12.17
N LYS A 69 8.70 22.32 12.10
CA LYS A 69 9.53 21.95 10.95
C LYS A 69 8.68 21.81 9.68
N ALA A 70 7.55 21.11 9.76
CA ALA A 70 6.64 20.94 8.63
C ALA A 70 6.08 22.28 8.14
N LEU A 71 5.63 23.17 9.05
CA LEU A 71 5.16 24.51 8.70
C LEU A 71 6.24 25.34 8.00
N THR A 72 7.49 25.27 8.47
CA THR A 72 8.62 25.95 7.83
C THR A 72 8.90 25.41 6.43
N LEU A 73 8.71 24.09 6.19
CA LEU A 73 8.82 23.51 4.86
C LEU A 73 7.70 23.99 3.93
N PHE A 74 6.47 24.08 4.44
CA PHE A 74 5.33 24.60 3.67
C PHE A 74 5.49 26.09 3.27
N GLU A 75 6.17 26.89 4.07
CA GLU A 75 6.45 28.30 3.76
C GLU A 75 7.56 28.48 2.73
N LYS A 76 8.57 27.58 2.72
CA LYS A 76 9.81 27.74 1.95
C LYS A 76 9.89 26.91 0.69
N ALA A 77 9.15 25.81 0.64
CA ALA A 77 9.19 24.86 -0.47
C ALA A 77 7.78 24.57 -0.97
N ASP A 78 7.65 24.13 -2.23
CA ASP A 78 6.35 23.69 -2.79
C ASP A 78 5.96 22.27 -2.24
N VAL A 79 6.03 22.12 -0.91
CA VAL A 79 5.63 20.93 -0.18
C VAL A 79 4.20 21.14 0.30
N ARG A 80 3.30 20.21 -0.05
CA ARG A 80 1.87 20.32 0.28
C ARG A 80 1.43 19.41 1.41
N GLU A 81 2.26 18.46 1.78
CA GLU A 81 1.98 17.51 2.87
C GLU A 81 3.29 16.91 3.41
N VAL A 82 3.25 16.51 4.66
CA VAL A 82 4.31 15.73 5.32
C VAL A 82 3.68 14.49 5.89
N LEU A 83 4.25 13.32 5.60
CA LEU A 83 3.85 12.02 6.13
C LEU A 83 5.08 11.32 6.67
N GLU A 84 5.03 10.86 7.91
CA GLU A 84 6.12 10.11 8.52
C GLU A 84 5.58 8.98 9.42
N LEU A 85 6.37 7.92 9.56
CA LEU A 85 6.16 6.88 10.56
C LEU A 85 7.27 7.02 11.60
N VAL A 86 6.90 7.33 12.83
CA VAL A 86 7.85 7.53 13.92
C VAL A 86 7.61 6.54 15.04
N GLN A 87 8.69 6.18 15.73
CA GLN A 87 8.62 5.39 16.96
C GLN A 87 8.50 6.36 18.14
N THR A 88 7.50 6.15 18.97
CA THR A 88 7.29 6.88 20.22
C THR A 88 7.35 5.90 21.40
N ASP A 89 7.39 6.42 22.62
CA ASP A 89 7.36 5.62 23.85
C ASP A 89 6.09 4.73 23.93
N ASN A 90 4.99 5.18 23.30
CA ASN A 90 3.72 4.46 23.24
C ASN A 90 3.56 3.59 21.98
N GLY A 91 4.64 3.37 21.22
CA GLY A 91 4.67 2.57 20.00
C GLY A 91 4.74 3.39 18.70
N PRO A 92 4.63 2.73 17.55
CA PRO A 92 4.71 3.38 16.25
C PRO A 92 3.48 4.24 15.98
N VAL A 93 3.70 5.44 15.43
CA VAL A 93 2.68 6.44 15.10
C VAL A 93 2.89 6.94 13.68
N HIS A 94 1.84 6.91 12.86
CA HIS A 94 1.79 7.67 11.63
C HIS A 94 1.44 9.12 11.93
N ARG A 95 2.29 10.05 11.47
CA ARG A 95 2.05 11.49 11.52
C ARG A 95 1.85 12.01 10.12
N TYR A 96 0.77 12.74 9.93
CA TYR A 96 0.44 13.46 8.70
C TYR A 96 0.23 14.93 9.01
N MET A 97 0.65 15.81 8.12
CA MET A 97 0.37 17.25 8.25
C MET A 97 0.18 17.88 6.88
N ALA A 98 -0.81 18.76 6.79
CA ALA A 98 -1.06 19.59 5.61
C ALA A 98 -1.19 21.06 6.00
N PRO A 99 -0.78 22.02 5.13
CA PRO A 99 -0.87 23.44 5.38
C PRO A 99 -2.30 23.96 5.28
N LEU A 100 -2.63 24.92 6.11
CA LEU A 100 -3.83 25.71 6.02
C LEU A 100 -3.50 27.05 5.35
N LEU A 101 -3.85 27.16 4.07
CA LEU A 101 -3.63 28.38 3.29
C LEU A 101 -4.73 29.40 3.54
N VAL A 102 -4.32 30.67 3.62
CA VAL A 102 -5.24 31.80 3.78
C VAL A 102 -6.10 31.94 2.54
N LYS A 103 -7.42 31.89 2.72
CA LYS A 103 -8.43 32.18 1.71
C LYS A 103 -9.14 33.51 2.03
N GLN A 104 -9.83 34.09 1.04
CA GLN A 104 -10.53 35.37 1.23
C GLN A 104 -11.42 35.42 2.49
N PRO A 105 -12.22 34.39 2.83
CA PRO A 105 -13.00 34.40 4.07
C PRO A 105 -12.19 34.43 5.35
N CYS A 106 -10.95 33.91 5.33
CA CYS A 106 -10.06 33.85 6.49
C CYS A 106 -9.59 35.24 6.91
N LEU A 107 -9.45 36.15 5.95
CA LEU A 107 -8.97 37.52 6.18
C LEU A 107 -9.89 38.33 7.08
N LYS A 108 -11.18 38.01 7.18
CA LYS A 108 -12.10 38.69 8.12
C LYS A 108 -11.63 38.69 9.57
N CYS A 109 -10.90 37.62 9.96
CA CYS A 109 -10.36 37.48 11.32
C CYS A 109 -8.82 37.53 11.36
N HIS A 110 -8.16 37.13 10.26
CA HIS A 110 -6.70 36.94 10.25
C HIS A 110 -5.92 38.07 9.58
N ALA A 111 -6.58 39.02 8.91
CA ALA A 111 -5.91 40.21 8.35
C ALA A 111 -5.20 41.04 9.43
N VAL A 112 -5.77 41.15 10.65
CA VAL A 112 -5.18 41.85 11.78
C VAL A 112 -3.88 41.21 12.28
N GLN A 113 -3.59 39.97 11.91
CA GLN A 113 -2.34 39.27 12.21
C GLN A 113 -1.27 39.44 11.13
N GLY A 114 -1.57 40.21 10.05
CA GLY A 114 -0.67 40.48 8.93
C GLY A 114 -0.63 39.41 7.87
N TYR A 115 -1.60 38.49 7.81
CA TYR A 115 -1.66 37.45 6.79
C TYR A 115 -2.26 37.98 5.49
N SER A 116 -1.70 37.52 4.37
CA SER A 116 -2.15 37.75 2.99
C SER A 116 -2.76 36.49 2.38
N LEU A 117 -3.47 36.67 1.26
CA LEU A 117 -4.08 35.57 0.52
C LEU A 117 -3.02 34.58 0.04
N GLY A 118 -3.22 33.29 0.25
CA GLY A 118 -2.32 32.21 -0.19
C GLY A 118 -1.18 31.90 0.79
N GLU A 119 -0.97 32.71 1.80
CA GLU A 119 0.07 32.41 2.82
C GLU A 119 -0.32 31.23 3.72
N VAL A 120 0.69 30.57 4.27
CA VAL A 120 0.50 29.48 5.24
C VAL A 120 0.11 30.07 6.60
N ARG A 121 -1.16 29.93 6.98
CA ARG A 121 -1.67 30.40 8.27
C ARG A 121 -1.28 29.46 9.42
N GLY A 122 -1.11 28.21 9.10
CA GLY A 122 -0.83 27.12 10.04
C GLY A 122 -0.99 25.80 9.34
N GLY A 123 -1.24 24.76 10.09
CA GLY A 123 -1.47 23.42 9.55
C GLY A 123 -2.49 22.64 10.37
N ILE A 124 -2.94 21.56 9.79
CA ILE A 124 -3.65 20.53 10.51
C ILE A 124 -2.79 19.28 10.51
N SER A 125 -2.50 18.75 11.68
CA SER A 125 -1.78 17.50 11.86
C SER A 125 -2.72 16.40 12.34
N VAL A 126 -2.38 15.16 11.97
CA VAL A 126 -3.09 13.94 12.37
C VAL A 126 -2.04 12.94 12.82
N SER A 127 -2.19 12.45 14.05
CA SER A 127 -1.33 11.38 14.58
C SER A 127 -2.18 10.15 14.89
N MET A 128 -1.84 9.03 14.25
CA MET A 128 -2.60 7.76 14.36
C MET A 128 -1.70 6.65 14.91
N PRO A 129 -2.14 5.89 15.94
CA PRO A 129 -1.44 4.69 16.36
C PRO A 129 -1.30 3.69 15.21
N ALA A 130 -0.06 3.32 14.87
CA ALA A 130 0.23 2.47 13.70
C ALA A 130 0.37 0.98 14.06
N ALA A 131 0.44 0.63 15.33
CA ALA A 131 0.73 -0.74 15.78
C ALA A 131 -0.22 -1.79 15.19
N LYS A 132 -1.53 -1.55 15.22
CA LYS A 132 -2.53 -2.48 14.66
C LYS A 132 -2.39 -2.64 13.14
N ALA A 133 -2.24 -1.51 12.43
CA ALA A 133 -2.09 -1.53 10.96
C ALA A 133 -0.81 -2.26 10.53
N LEU A 134 0.29 -2.02 11.23
CA LEU A 134 1.57 -2.69 11.00
C LEU A 134 1.48 -4.20 11.28
N ALA A 135 0.85 -4.61 12.38
CA ALA A 135 0.65 -6.01 12.71
C ALA A 135 -0.19 -6.75 11.66
N VAL A 136 -1.29 -6.14 11.17
CA VAL A 136 -2.11 -6.70 10.09
C VAL A 136 -1.29 -6.84 8.81
N ARG A 137 -0.54 -5.81 8.44
CA ARG A 137 0.35 -5.83 7.26
C ARG A 137 1.38 -6.95 7.35
N ASP A 138 2.03 -7.11 8.50
CA ASP A 138 3.08 -8.11 8.68
C ASP A 138 2.50 -9.53 8.68
N ALA A 139 1.34 -9.74 9.29
CA ALA A 139 0.61 -11.01 9.21
C ALA A 139 0.21 -11.35 7.76
N GLN A 140 -0.28 -10.36 7.00
CA GLN A 140 -0.63 -10.54 5.60
C GLN A 140 0.61 -10.87 4.75
N ARG A 141 1.73 -10.18 4.99
CA ARG A 141 3.01 -10.44 4.32
C ARG A 141 3.50 -11.87 4.57
N GLN A 142 3.45 -12.35 5.81
CA GLN A 142 3.81 -13.72 6.16
C GLN A 142 2.93 -14.74 5.45
N ARG A 143 1.60 -14.55 5.44
CA ARG A 143 0.66 -15.41 4.70
C ARG A 143 0.97 -15.45 3.21
N SER A 144 1.21 -14.30 2.62
CA SER A 144 1.56 -14.21 1.19
C SER A 144 2.87 -14.94 0.89
N MET A 145 3.91 -14.78 1.71
CA MET A 145 5.17 -15.49 1.55
C MET A 145 5.00 -17.02 1.61
N LEU A 146 4.17 -17.52 2.55
CA LEU A 146 3.87 -18.95 2.66
C LEU A 146 3.13 -19.47 1.43
N ILE A 147 2.11 -18.75 0.96
CA ILE A 147 1.32 -19.13 -0.23
C ILE A 147 2.22 -19.17 -1.46
N PHE A 148 3.00 -18.13 -1.72
CA PHE A 148 3.90 -18.08 -2.87
C PHE A 148 5.02 -19.11 -2.78
N GLY A 149 5.58 -19.34 -1.58
CA GLY A 149 6.58 -20.37 -1.34
C GLY A 149 6.06 -21.78 -1.62
N LEU A 150 4.88 -22.13 -1.08
CA LEU A 150 4.25 -23.42 -1.31
C LEU A 150 3.84 -23.62 -2.78
N SER A 151 3.30 -22.58 -3.41
CA SER A 151 2.95 -22.63 -4.85
C SER A 151 4.18 -22.82 -5.73
N GLY A 152 5.27 -22.11 -5.45
CA GLY A 152 6.54 -22.27 -6.15
C GLY A 152 7.11 -23.69 -6.02
N LEU A 153 7.07 -24.25 -4.80
CA LEU A 153 7.51 -25.61 -4.54
C LEU A 153 6.65 -26.65 -5.29
N ALA A 154 5.33 -26.47 -5.28
CA ALA A 154 4.42 -27.35 -6.03
C ALA A 154 4.68 -27.32 -7.53
N ILE A 155 4.89 -26.14 -8.11
CA ILE A 155 5.24 -25.97 -9.52
C ILE A 155 6.58 -26.66 -9.85
N ALA A 156 7.60 -26.46 -9.01
CA ALA A 156 8.91 -27.07 -9.19
C ALA A 156 8.84 -28.60 -9.14
N LEU A 157 8.07 -29.15 -8.20
CA LEU A 157 7.80 -30.59 -8.09
C LEU A 157 7.11 -31.13 -9.34
N LEU A 158 6.09 -30.43 -9.81
CA LEU A 158 5.34 -30.82 -11.00
C LEU A 158 6.22 -30.80 -12.25
N MET A 159 7.04 -29.78 -12.43
CA MET A 159 8.03 -29.69 -13.50
C MET A 159 9.08 -30.81 -13.41
N HIS A 160 9.53 -31.14 -12.21
CA HIS A 160 10.46 -32.24 -11.99
C HIS A 160 9.83 -33.60 -12.40
N LEU A 161 8.59 -33.86 -11.95
CA LEU A 161 7.86 -35.09 -12.29
C LEU A 161 7.62 -35.22 -13.82
N VAL A 162 7.21 -34.15 -14.46
CA VAL A 162 7.02 -34.12 -15.92
C VAL A 162 8.35 -34.39 -16.64
N SER A 163 9.41 -33.73 -16.25
CA SER A 163 10.75 -33.93 -16.83
C SER A 163 11.27 -35.35 -16.62
N TRP A 164 11.10 -35.90 -15.42
CA TRP A 164 11.48 -37.28 -15.11
C TRP A 164 10.70 -38.29 -15.96
N ARG A 165 9.36 -38.11 -16.03
CA ARG A 165 8.50 -38.95 -16.84
C ARG A 165 8.86 -38.86 -18.34
N SER A 166 9.11 -37.67 -18.86
CA SER A 166 9.52 -37.44 -20.24
C SER A 166 10.85 -38.12 -20.57
N ARG A 167 11.86 -38.01 -19.68
CA ARG A 167 13.14 -38.73 -19.86
C ARG A 167 12.97 -40.22 -19.90
N HIS A 168 12.14 -40.81 -19.04
CA HIS A 168 11.85 -42.23 -19.06
C HIS A 168 11.14 -42.69 -20.35
N HIS A 169 10.17 -41.91 -20.83
CA HIS A 169 9.54 -42.21 -22.13
C HIS A 169 10.52 -42.13 -23.29
N PHE A 170 11.38 -41.12 -23.29
CA PHE A 170 12.36 -40.96 -24.37
C PHE A 170 13.39 -42.08 -24.39
N LEU A 171 13.85 -42.56 -23.26
CA LEU A 171 14.76 -43.72 -23.17
C LEU A 171 14.10 -44.98 -23.68
N ARG A 172 12.85 -45.26 -23.31
CA ARG A 172 12.10 -46.43 -23.85
C ARG A 172 11.90 -46.37 -25.36
N LEU A 173 11.57 -45.19 -25.89
CA LEU A 173 11.42 -45.01 -27.36
C LEU A 173 12.74 -45.27 -28.09
N ARG A 174 13.89 -44.85 -27.53
CA ARG A 174 15.19 -45.15 -28.12
C ARG A 174 15.51 -46.65 -28.13
N GLU A 175 15.21 -47.38 -27.05
CA GLU A 175 15.39 -48.85 -27.01
C GLU A 175 14.54 -49.56 -28.07
N VAL A 176 13.27 -49.19 -28.22
CA VAL A 176 12.36 -49.73 -29.20
C VAL A 176 12.86 -49.43 -30.65
N SER A 177 13.25 -48.18 -30.90
CA SER A 177 13.80 -47.76 -32.20
C SER A 177 15.07 -48.55 -32.57
N ALA A 178 16.00 -48.68 -31.63
CA ALA A 178 17.23 -49.46 -31.84
C ALA A 178 16.96 -50.95 -32.08
N GLY A 179 15.93 -51.51 -31.41
CA GLY A 179 15.45 -52.87 -31.65
C GLY A 179 14.87 -53.06 -33.08
N GLN A 180 14.07 -52.10 -33.51
CA GLN A 180 13.50 -52.11 -34.88
C GLN A 180 14.56 -51.96 -35.96
N GLU A 181 15.55 -51.09 -35.76
CA GLU A 181 16.66 -50.95 -36.73
C GLU A 181 17.45 -52.27 -36.89
N ARG A 182 17.75 -52.97 -35.78
CA ARG A 182 18.41 -54.28 -35.82
C ARG A 182 17.59 -55.31 -36.58
N LEU A 183 16.29 -55.38 -36.35
CA LEU A 183 15.39 -56.31 -37.02
C LEU A 183 15.31 -56.02 -38.54
N ILE A 184 15.25 -54.75 -38.93
CA ILE A 184 15.26 -54.33 -40.33
C ILE A 184 16.57 -54.74 -41.01
N LEU A 185 17.72 -54.52 -40.36
CA LEU A 185 19.02 -54.92 -40.90
C LEU A 185 19.12 -56.42 -41.05
N GLU A 186 18.66 -57.22 -40.10
CA GLU A 186 18.64 -58.67 -40.12
C GLU A 186 17.75 -59.18 -41.29
N ARG A 187 16.53 -58.66 -41.40
CA ARG A 187 15.61 -59.01 -42.53
C ARG A 187 16.16 -58.61 -43.89
N THR A 188 16.80 -57.44 -43.96
CA THR A 188 17.42 -57.03 -45.26
C THR A 188 18.57 -57.93 -45.64
N ARG A 189 19.34 -58.42 -44.67
CA ARG A 189 20.41 -59.39 -44.91
C ARG A 189 19.87 -60.76 -45.42
N GLU A 190 18.88 -61.29 -44.69
CA GLU A 190 18.20 -62.55 -45.09
C GLU A 190 17.64 -62.46 -46.50
N LEU A 191 16.95 -61.38 -46.83
CA LEU A 191 16.40 -61.16 -48.18
C LEU A 191 17.49 -61.04 -49.24
N SER A 192 18.59 -60.36 -48.92
CA SER A 192 19.73 -60.27 -49.89
C SER A 192 20.38 -61.60 -50.13
N GLU A 193 20.56 -62.41 -49.10
CA GLU A 193 21.12 -63.78 -49.23
C GLU A 193 20.17 -64.72 -50.01
N ALA A 194 18.85 -64.67 -49.75
CA ALA A 194 17.85 -65.39 -50.43
C ALA A 194 17.80 -65.02 -51.95
N ASN A 195 17.84 -63.70 -52.22
CA ASN A 195 17.84 -63.20 -53.60
C ASN A 195 19.11 -63.62 -54.36
N ARG A 196 20.25 -63.64 -53.69
CA ARG A 196 21.50 -64.15 -54.30
C ARG A 196 21.43 -65.64 -54.67
N ARG A 197 20.90 -66.50 -53.75
CA ARG A 197 20.69 -67.92 -54.01
C ARG A 197 19.75 -68.17 -55.20
N LEU A 198 18.66 -67.41 -55.26
CA LEU A 198 17.73 -67.47 -56.37
C LEU A 198 18.39 -67.09 -57.72
N LEU A 199 19.22 -66.05 -57.72
CA LEU A 199 19.96 -65.65 -58.94
C LEU A 199 20.95 -66.70 -59.37
N ASP A 200 21.67 -67.35 -58.42
CA ASP A 200 22.60 -68.45 -58.72
C ASP A 200 21.85 -69.68 -59.28
N GLU A 201 20.70 -70.02 -58.69
CA GLU A 201 19.85 -71.16 -59.24
C GLU A 201 19.28 -70.89 -60.63
N VAL A 202 18.87 -69.63 -60.89
CA VAL A 202 18.42 -69.27 -62.28
C VAL A 202 19.57 -69.35 -63.27
N ALA A 203 20.76 -68.91 -62.86
CA ALA A 203 21.95 -68.99 -63.71
C ALA A 203 22.37 -70.44 -64.00
N GLU A 204 22.23 -71.37 -63.07
CA GLU A 204 22.47 -72.79 -63.22
C GLU A 204 21.44 -73.45 -64.19
N ARG A 205 20.14 -73.03 -64.12
CA ARG A 205 19.08 -73.56 -65.03
C ARG A 205 19.19 -73.08 -66.47
N GLN A 206 19.92 -72.01 -66.72
CA GLN A 206 20.14 -71.48 -68.08
C GLN A 206 21.39 -72.00 -68.75
N ARG A 207 22.15 -72.85 -68.12
CA ARG A 207 23.27 -73.62 -68.69
C ARG A 207 22.85 -75.01 -69.02
#